data_fbbc6158b6169f0357983e47b4965aa1
#
_entry.id   fbbc6158b6169f0357983e47b4965aa1
#
_cell.length_a   1.000
_cell.length_b   1.000
_cell.length_c   1.000
_cell.angle_alpha   90.00
_cell.angle_beta   90.00
_cell.angle_gamma   90.00
#
_symmetry.space_group_name_H-M   'P 1'
#
loop_
_entity.id
_entity.type
_entity.pdbx_description
1 polymer ?
#
loop_
_entity_poly.entity_id
_entity_poly.type
_entity_poly.pdbx_seq_one_letter_code
_entity_poly.pdbx_strand_id
1 'polypeptide(L)'
;MSKLSDYIDTLDVPVDGTYRGDCPVCHGTNTFTVSNENGNLLYNCYKAGCKVSGTRHVNMDVFTIKALLSSGMYSDYASESYTEALQQTFDLPPYLTPIKPNTQAVIDFHRKYNINLDDTFYDIRQDRVVFLVYHGSTLVDAVGRALDKRIPKWLRYGSSPVPFTYPFTPKNTNGRVGVIVEDVISAYVLHKLTGAYGIALLGTQLTPFHKWYIPQYFDSVIVALDPDALDKTMSIVKELRASIPDVRGMKITDDLKYGNEEDIDKLKEMINGN
;
A
#
# COMPACT_ATOMS: atom_id res chain seq x y z
N MET A 1 -5.88 8.67 35.47
CA MET A 1 -6.34 8.35 34.11
C MET A 1 -7.13 9.48 33.43
N SER A 2 -7.79 10.39 34.17
CA SER A 2 -8.61 11.46 33.59
C SER A 2 -7.83 12.47 32.69
N LYS A 3 -6.67 12.94 33.14
CA LYS A 3 -5.94 14.01 32.45
C LYS A 3 -5.45 13.71 31.03
N LEU A 4 -5.03 12.47 30.72
CA LEU A 4 -4.59 12.12 29.36
C LEU A 4 -5.79 12.00 28.42
N SER A 5 -6.87 11.43 28.89
CA SER A 5 -8.15 11.31 28.19
C SER A 5 -8.67 12.68 27.80
N ASP A 6 -8.74 13.58 28.79
CA ASP A 6 -9.24 14.94 28.59
C ASP A 6 -8.35 15.71 27.61
N TYR A 7 -7.02 15.52 27.64
CA TYR A 7 -6.10 16.12 26.69
C TYR A 7 -6.35 15.63 25.27
N ILE A 8 -6.51 14.31 25.08
CA ILE A 8 -6.76 13.72 23.75
C ILE A 8 -8.09 14.26 23.17
N ASP A 9 -9.10 14.46 24.02
CA ASP A 9 -10.40 15.02 23.60
C ASP A 9 -10.32 16.49 23.17
N THR A 10 -9.30 17.23 23.60
CA THR A 10 -9.06 18.60 23.14
C THR A 10 -8.35 18.68 21.80
N LEU A 11 -7.80 17.55 21.31
CA LEU A 11 -7.11 17.51 20.03
C LEU A 11 -8.14 17.32 18.91
N ASP A 12 -8.27 18.32 18.06
CA ASP A 12 -9.07 18.23 16.83
C ASP A 12 -8.25 17.50 15.75
N VAL A 13 -8.33 16.17 15.78
CA VAL A 13 -7.66 15.31 14.81
C VAL A 13 -8.70 14.84 13.79
N PRO A 14 -8.67 15.35 12.56
CA PRO A 14 -9.62 14.95 11.53
C PRO A 14 -9.51 13.44 11.25
N VAL A 15 -10.58 12.85 10.73
CA VAL A 15 -10.56 11.43 10.31
C VAL A 15 -9.46 11.23 9.29
N ASP A 16 -8.72 10.13 9.41
CA ASP A 16 -7.50 9.80 8.67
C ASP A 16 -6.34 10.81 8.86
N GLY A 17 -6.49 11.73 9.81
CA GLY A 17 -5.44 12.68 10.21
C GLY A 17 -4.55 12.15 11.32
N THR A 18 -3.41 12.82 11.48
CA THR A 18 -2.45 12.54 12.56
C THR A 18 -1.98 13.82 13.21
N TYR A 19 -2.08 13.88 14.53
CA TYR A 19 -1.46 14.90 15.36
C TYR A 19 -0.11 14.40 15.87
N ARG A 20 0.89 15.28 15.95
CA ARG A 20 2.16 15.02 16.62
C ARG A 20 2.58 16.23 17.44
N GLY A 21 2.94 15.97 18.70
CA GLY A 21 3.33 17.02 19.63
C GLY A 21 4.01 16.48 20.90
N ASP A 22 4.08 17.30 21.93
CA ASP A 22 4.69 16.97 23.20
C ASP A 22 3.81 16.02 23.99
N CYS A 23 4.45 15.05 24.67
CA CYS A 23 3.70 14.09 25.47
C CYS A 23 3.16 14.73 26.75
N PRO A 24 1.85 14.69 27.01
CA PRO A 24 1.25 15.31 28.19
C PRO A 24 1.64 14.61 29.50
N VAL A 25 2.23 13.41 29.45
CA VAL A 25 2.58 12.62 30.62
C VAL A 25 4.09 12.69 30.93
N CYS A 26 4.95 12.49 29.93
CA CYS A 26 6.40 12.47 30.16
C CYS A 26 7.11 13.74 29.64
N HIS A 27 6.35 14.71 29.14
CA HIS A 27 6.85 15.98 28.60
C HIS A 27 7.98 15.82 27.55
N GLY A 28 8.00 14.66 26.86
CA GLY A 28 8.92 14.46 25.73
C GLY A 28 8.51 15.32 24.54
N THR A 29 9.44 16.14 24.04
CA THR A 29 9.19 17.07 22.95
C THR A 29 8.95 16.31 21.65
N ASN A 30 7.81 16.56 21.01
CA ASN A 30 7.42 15.98 19.71
C ASN A 30 7.44 14.44 19.67
N THR A 31 7.14 13.79 20.82
CA THR A 31 7.18 12.32 20.96
C THR A 31 5.80 11.67 21.04
N PHE A 32 4.73 12.46 21.13
CA PHE A 32 3.37 11.96 21.25
C PHE A 32 2.63 12.09 19.92
N THR A 33 2.04 10.99 19.47
CA THR A 33 1.27 10.95 18.22
C THR A 33 -0.14 10.48 18.52
N VAL A 34 -1.12 11.09 17.87
CA VAL A 34 -2.52 10.64 17.86
C VAL A 34 -2.97 10.52 16.42
N SER A 35 -3.40 9.36 16.00
CA SER A 35 -3.99 9.10 14.66
C SER A 35 -5.47 8.83 14.81
N ASN A 36 -6.28 9.40 13.94
CA ASN A 36 -7.73 9.14 13.91
C ASN A 36 -8.06 8.16 12.78
N GLU A 37 -8.27 6.91 13.11
CA GLU A 37 -8.66 5.86 12.17
C GLU A 37 -10.18 5.62 12.26
N ASN A 38 -10.93 6.21 11.36
CA ASN A 38 -12.40 6.08 11.30
C ASN A 38 -13.13 6.37 12.64
N GLY A 39 -12.71 7.41 13.35
CA GLY A 39 -13.27 7.76 14.66
C GLY A 39 -12.63 7.02 15.84
N ASN A 40 -11.62 6.19 15.61
CA ASN A 40 -10.81 5.60 16.64
C ASN A 40 -9.49 6.38 16.76
N LEU A 41 -9.29 7.06 17.88
CA LEU A 41 -8.03 7.75 18.16
C LEU A 41 -7.02 6.74 18.73
N LEU A 42 -6.01 6.39 17.92
CA LEU A 42 -4.86 5.62 18.39
C LEU A 42 -3.78 6.60 18.84
N TYR A 43 -3.26 6.42 20.03
CA TYR A 43 -2.20 7.28 20.55
C TYR A 43 -1.01 6.50 21.08
N ASN A 44 0.17 7.08 20.88
CA ASN A 44 1.42 6.49 21.34
C ASN A 44 2.47 7.56 21.65
N CYS A 45 3.30 7.33 22.68
CA CYS A 45 4.49 8.12 22.95
C CYS A 45 5.75 7.32 22.64
N TYR A 46 6.59 7.86 21.75
CA TYR A 46 7.83 7.21 21.29
C TYR A 46 9.06 7.53 22.17
N LYS A 47 8.91 8.24 23.27
CA LYS A 47 10.00 8.47 24.21
C LYS A 47 10.34 7.19 24.97
N ALA A 48 11.61 6.80 24.97
CA ALA A 48 12.07 5.61 25.69
C ALA A 48 11.67 5.68 27.17
N GLY A 49 11.06 4.60 27.68
CA GLY A 49 10.57 4.50 29.05
C GLY A 49 9.17 5.12 29.29
N CYS A 50 8.58 5.81 28.34
CA CYS A 50 7.19 6.25 28.46
C CYS A 50 6.27 5.12 28.00
N LYS A 51 5.30 4.75 28.85
CA LYS A 51 4.34 3.68 28.58
C LYS A 51 2.98 4.20 28.11
N VAL A 52 2.93 5.44 27.60
CA VAL A 52 1.68 6.03 27.12
C VAL A 52 1.39 5.52 25.74
N SER A 53 0.41 4.63 25.63
CA SER A 53 -0.19 4.17 24.38
C SER A 53 -1.61 3.67 24.64
N GLY A 54 -2.44 3.65 23.61
CA GLY A 54 -3.79 3.12 23.70
C GLY A 54 -4.69 3.56 22.56
N THR A 55 -5.94 3.18 22.69
CA THR A 55 -7.01 3.54 21.75
C THR A 55 -8.13 4.21 22.52
N ARG A 56 -8.71 5.25 21.93
CA ARG A 56 -9.90 5.93 22.42
C ARG A 56 -10.93 6.00 21.31
N HIS A 57 -12.11 5.47 21.57
CA HIS A 57 -13.25 5.67 20.67
C HIS A 57 -13.82 7.07 20.91
N VAL A 58 -13.89 7.87 19.85
CA VAL A 58 -14.68 9.09 19.89
C VAL A 58 -16.14 8.62 19.82
N ASN A 59 -16.90 8.88 20.87
CA ASN A 59 -18.34 8.65 20.87
C ASN A 59 -19.00 9.62 19.88
N MET A 60 -18.98 9.24 18.61
CA MET A 60 -19.93 9.85 17.68
C MET A 60 -21.31 9.33 18.07
N ASP A 61 -22.24 10.24 18.40
CA ASP A 61 -23.61 9.84 18.63
C ASP A 61 -24.22 9.21 17.37
N VAL A 62 -25.19 8.33 17.57
CA VAL A 62 -25.82 7.57 16.48
C VAL A 62 -26.46 8.49 15.42
N PHE A 63 -26.84 9.71 15.79
CA PHE A 63 -27.38 10.70 14.84
C PHE A 63 -26.30 11.30 13.97
N THR A 64 -25.13 11.61 14.54
CA THR A 64 -23.95 12.08 13.80
C THR A 64 -23.45 11.00 12.84
N ILE A 65 -23.36 9.73 13.28
CA ILE A 65 -23.02 8.61 12.41
C ILE A 65 -24.06 8.44 11.29
N LYS A 66 -25.36 8.46 11.61
CA LYS A 66 -26.42 8.40 10.59
C LYS A 66 -26.40 9.59 9.64
N ALA A 67 -26.16 10.79 10.13
CA ALA A 67 -26.06 11.98 9.29
C ALA A 67 -24.84 11.91 8.35
N LEU A 68 -23.70 11.45 8.83
CA LEU A 68 -22.49 11.22 8.01
C LEU A 68 -22.71 10.12 6.96
N LEU A 69 -23.35 9.02 7.32
CA LEU A 69 -23.67 7.93 6.40
C LEU A 69 -24.78 8.29 5.40
N SER A 70 -25.74 9.14 5.79
CA SER A 70 -26.87 9.55 4.93
C SER A 70 -26.57 10.78 4.06
N SER A 71 -25.59 11.60 4.43
CA SER A 71 -25.25 12.81 3.68
C SER A 71 -24.50 12.53 2.38
N GLY A 72 -23.98 11.32 2.17
CA GLY A 72 -23.10 11.03 1.04
C GLY A 72 -21.81 11.85 1.04
N MET A 73 -21.75 12.91 1.86
CA MET A 73 -20.66 13.88 1.86
C MET A 73 -19.29 13.25 2.10
N TYR A 74 -19.22 12.17 2.88
CA TYR A 74 -17.95 11.50 3.16
C TYR A 74 -17.44 10.70 1.96
N SER A 75 -18.35 10.09 1.18
CA SER A 75 -17.98 9.38 -0.05
C SER A 75 -17.58 10.37 -1.15
N ASP A 76 -18.25 11.51 -1.23
CA ASP A 76 -18.05 12.48 -2.30
C ASP A 76 -16.74 13.27 -2.10
N TYR A 77 -16.47 13.76 -0.88
CA TYR A 77 -15.20 14.44 -0.56
C TYR A 77 -13.99 13.51 -0.69
N ALA A 78 -14.08 12.29 -0.19
CA ALA A 78 -13.02 11.31 -0.35
C ALA A 78 -12.82 10.94 -1.83
N SER A 79 -13.91 10.75 -2.58
CA SER A 79 -13.85 10.43 -4.01
C SER A 79 -13.31 11.59 -4.86
N GLU A 80 -13.63 12.84 -4.55
CA GLU A 80 -13.08 14.02 -5.21
C GLU A 80 -11.57 14.13 -4.97
N SER A 81 -11.12 14.07 -3.70
CA SER A 81 -9.70 14.15 -3.37
C SER A 81 -8.90 12.97 -3.94
N TYR A 82 -9.49 11.77 -4.00
CA TYR A 82 -8.86 10.61 -4.62
C TYR A 82 -8.82 10.73 -6.14
N THR A 83 -9.85 11.30 -6.77
CA THR A 83 -9.87 11.59 -8.20
C THR A 83 -8.81 12.64 -8.57
N GLU A 84 -8.65 13.67 -7.75
CA GLU A 84 -7.57 14.67 -7.92
C GLU A 84 -6.19 14.01 -7.79
N ALA A 85 -6.01 13.10 -6.84
CA ALA A 85 -4.75 12.35 -6.68
C ALA A 85 -4.40 11.51 -7.91
N LEU A 86 -5.40 11.00 -8.66
CA LEU A 86 -5.17 10.28 -9.91
C LEU A 86 -4.75 11.17 -11.08
N GLN A 87 -5.03 12.47 -11.01
CA GLN A 87 -4.65 13.46 -12.04
C GLN A 87 -3.24 14.01 -11.81
N GLN A 88 -2.65 13.79 -10.62
CA GLN A 88 -1.29 14.24 -10.35
C GLN A 88 -0.29 13.48 -11.22
N THR A 89 0.57 14.23 -11.90
CA THR A 89 1.69 13.68 -12.66
C THR A 89 2.95 13.68 -11.80
N PHE A 90 3.80 12.69 -12.02
CA PHE A 90 5.13 12.63 -11.41
C PHE A 90 6.17 13.04 -12.45
N ASP A 91 6.83 14.16 -12.19
CA ASP A 91 7.96 14.59 -13.02
C ASP A 91 9.18 13.74 -12.70
N LEU A 92 9.58 12.91 -13.68
CA LEU A 92 10.70 11.99 -13.50
C LEU A 92 12.01 12.76 -13.29
N PRO A 93 12.63 12.68 -12.11
CA PRO A 93 13.89 13.38 -11.87
C PRO A 93 15.00 12.92 -12.81
N PRO A 94 15.90 13.79 -13.29
CA PRO A 94 16.93 13.43 -14.29
C PRO A 94 17.96 12.41 -13.78
N TYR A 95 18.05 12.17 -12.48
CA TYR A 95 18.87 11.13 -11.91
C TYR A 95 18.21 9.74 -11.90
N LEU A 96 16.93 9.65 -12.26
CA LEU A 96 16.24 8.40 -12.58
C LEU A 96 16.31 8.19 -14.09
N THR A 97 17.21 7.31 -14.52
CA THR A 97 17.52 7.12 -15.94
C THR A 97 17.13 5.72 -16.42
N PRO A 98 16.68 5.56 -17.68
CA PRO A 98 16.53 4.24 -18.28
C PRO A 98 17.88 3.55 -18.53
N ILE A 99 18.98 4.31 -18.57
CA ILE A 99 20.34 3.78 -18.77
C ILE A 99 20.85 3.20 -17.45
N LYS A 100 21.16 1.92 -17.44
CA LYS A 100 21.64 1.20 -16.27
C LYS A 100 23.15 0.96 -16.38
N PRO A 101 23.88 1.09 -15.27
CA PRO A 101 25.30 0.69 -15.27
C PRO A 101 25.43 -0.81 -15.49
N ASN A 102 26.43 -1.21 -16.25
CA ASN A 102 26.75 -2.61 -16.47
C ASN A 102 27.55 -3.18 -15.27
N THR A 103 26.96 -3.09 -14.08
CA THR A 103 27.56 -3.63 -12.86
C THR A 103 27.00 -5.01 -12.55
N GLN A 104 27.82 -5.84 -11.88
CA GLN A 104 27.40 -7.20 -11.52
C GLN A 104 26.13 -7.18 -10.67
N ALA A 105 25.99 -6.22 -9.75
CA ALA A 105 24.80 -6.08 -8.90
C ALA A 105 23.50 -5.85 -9.70
N VAL A 106 23.55 -5.01 -10.74
CA VAL A 106 22.40 -4.77 -11.63
C VAL A 106 22.07 -6.01 -12.44
N ILE A 107 23.09 -6.67 -13.01
CA ILE A 107 22.92 -7.90 -13.80
C ILE A 107 22.30 -9.00 -12.93
N ASP A 108 22.85 -9.21 -11.74
CA ASP A 108 22.40 -10.25 -10.82
C ASP A 108 20.98 -9.99 -10.32
N PHE A 109 20.61 -8.73 -10.07
CA PHE A 109 19.25 -8.35 -9.70
C PHE A 109 18.24 -8.75 -10.79
N HIS A 110 18.49 -8.34 -12.04
CA HIS A 110 17.58 -8.62 -13.15
C HIS A 110 17.49 -10.12 -13.44
N ARG A 111 18.62 -10.80 -13.40
CA ARG A 111 18.70 -12.28 -13.59
C ARG A 111 17.97 -13.02 -12.47
N LYS A 112 18.20 -12.62 -11.22
CA LYS A 112 17.61 -13.28 -10.04
C LYS A 112 16.09 -13.30 -10.08
N TYR A 113 15.46 -12.21 -10.50
CA TYR A 113 14.01 -12.07 -10.52
C TYR A 113 13.41 -12.18 -11.93
N ASN A 114 14.22 -12.52 -12.92
CA ASN A 114 13.82 -12.60 -14.32
C ASN A 114 13.07 -11.32 -14.80
N ILE A 115 13.56 -10.14 -14.40
CA ILE A 115 13.01 -8.84 -14.77
C ILE A 115 13.71 -8.35 -16.04
N ASN A 116 12.93 -7.85 -17.01
CA ASN A 116 13.53 -7.27 -18.21
C ASN A 116 14.20 -5.92 -17.86
N LEU A 117 15.35 -5.68 -18.44
CA LEU A 117 16.09 -4.43 -18.24
C LEU A 117 15.23 -3.21 -18.66
N ASP A 118 14.50 -3.34 -19.77
CA ASP A 118 13.70 -2.23 -20.33
C ASP A 118 12.49 -1.86 -19.46
N ASP A 119 12.04 -2.74 -18.57
CA ASP A 119 10.92 -2.49 -17.66
C ASP A 119 11.30 -1.72 -16.40
N THR A 120 12.58 -1.33 -16.27
CA THR A 120 13.09 -0.66 -15.07
C THR A 120 13.90 0.59 -15.42
N PHE A 121 14.01 1.47 -14.45
CA PHE A 121 14.91 2.62 -14.43
C PHE A 121 16.02 2.41 -13.39
N TYR A 122 16.94 3.35 -13.30
CA TYR A 122 18.03 3.28 -12.35
C TYR A 122 18.27 4.66 -11.70
N ASP A 123 18.40 4.66 -10.38
CA ASP A 123 18.80 5.83 -9.60
C ASP A 123 20.34 5.89 -9.51
N ILE A 124 20.94 6.82 -10.26
CA ILE A 124 22.41 6.98 -10.31
C ILE A 124 22.98 7.59 -9.01
N ARG A 125 22.15 8.16 -8.13
CA ARG A 125 22.59 8.77 -6.85
C ARG A 125 22.60 7.75 -5.73
N GLN A 126 21.63 6.83 -5.74
CA GLN A 126 21.42 5.93 -4.62
C GLN A 126 21.61 4.45 -4.97
N ASP A 127 22.05 4.13 -6.19
CA ASP A 127 22.30 2.76 -6.63
C ASP A 127 21.08 1.85 -6.42
N ARG A 128 19.94 2.21 -7.07
CA ARG A 128 18.68 1.49 -6.95
C ARG A 128 18.13 1.13 -8.32
N VAL A 129 17.59 -0.08 -8.45
CA VAL A 129 16.69 -0.41 -9.56
C VAL A 129 15.32 0.19 -9.26
N VAL A 130 14.76 0.95 -10.21
CA VAL A 130 13.56 1.75 -10.05
C VAL A 130 12.45 1.25 -10.96
N PHE A 131 11.26 1.10 -10.39
CA PHE A 131 10.02 0.76 -11.06
C PHE A 131 9.13 1.99 -11.11
N LEU A 132 8.59 2.29 -12.30
CA LEU A 132 7.69 3.40 -12.49
C LEU A 132 6.26 2.99 -12.13
N VAL A 133 5.53 3.85 -11.44
CA VAL A 133 4.14 3.64 -11.04
C VAL A 133 3.24 4.43 -11.98
N TYR A 134 2.33 3.74 -12.64
CA TYR A 134 1.41 4.35 -13.60
C TYR A 134 -0.04 4.23 -13.14
N HIS A 135 -0.81 5.25 -13.48
CA HIS A 135 -2.26 5.18 -13.52
C HIS A 135 -2.72 5.36 -14.98
N GLY A 136 -3.23 4.29 -15.59
CA GLY A 136 -3.45 4.27 -17.04
C GLY A 136 -2.15 4.52 -17.81
N SER A 137 -2.07 5.61 -18.56
CA SER A 137 -0.85 6.05 -19.26
C SER A 137 -0.08 7.16 -18.53
N THR A 138 -0.57 7.60 -17.37
CA THR A 138 0.02 8.71 -16.62
C THR A 138 1.03 8.18 -15.63
N LEU A 139 2.27 8.67 -15.66
CA LEU A 139 3.28 8.42 -14.64
C LEU A 139 2.91 9.20 -13.38
N VAL A 140 2.70 8.50 -12.26
CA VAL A 140 2.23 9.10 -11.00
C VAL A 140 3.21 8.96 -9.84
N ASP A 141 4.18 8.05 -9.95
CA ASP A 141 5.21 7.83 -8.93
C ASP A 141 6.35 6.94 -9.45
N ALA A 142 7.35 6.72 -8.62
CA ALA A 142 8.40 5.73 -8.83
C ALA A 142 8.84 5.11 -7.51
N VAL A 143 9.29 3.84 -7.56
CA VAL A 143 9.72 3.08 -6.38
C VAL A 143 11.05 2.40 -6.66
N GLY A 144 12.06 2.65 -5.83
CA GLY A 144 13.41 2.13 -6.00
C GLY A 144 13.78 1.06 -4.99
N ARG A 145 14.34 -0.04 -5.48
CA ARG A 145 14.90 -1.12 -4.68
C ARG A 145 16.41 -0.99 -4.58
N ALA A 146 16.95 -0.92 -3.36
CA ALA A 146 18.39 -0.93 -3.14
C ALA A 146 19.02 -2.26 -3.59
N LEU A 147 20.18 -2.18 -4.24
CA LEU A 147 20.94 -3.34 -4.71
C LEU A 147 21.84 -3.92 -3.61
N ASP A 148 22.10 -3.13 -2.57
CA ASP A 148 22.90 -3.50 -1.40
C ASP A 148 22.02 -3.66 -0.13
N LYS A 149 22.66 -3.69 1.04
CA LYS A 149 21.98 -3.76 2.35
C LYS A 149 21.51 -2.38 2.87
N ARG A 150 21.46 -1.38 2.04
CA ARG A 150 21.06 -0.01 2.39
C ARG A 150 19.64 0.06 2.97
N ILE A 151 19.45 0.95 3.91
CA ILE A 151 18.17 1.27 4.52
C ILE A 151 17.78 2.69 4.09
N PRO A 152 16.53 2.93 3.66
CA PRO A 152 15.48 1.93 3.47
C PRO A 152 15.74 1.01 2.27
N LYS A 153 15.33 -0.25 2.39
CA LYS A 153 15.39 -1.25 1.31
C LYS A 153 14.59 -0.80 0.09
N TRP A 154 13.41 -0.25 0.32
CA TRP A 154 12.56 0.38 -0.68
C TRP A 154 12.51 1.89 -0.46
N LEU A 155 12.57 2.67 -1.52
CA LEU A 155 12.45 4.12 -1.50
C LEU A 155 11.37 4.54 -2.48
N ARG A 156 10.45 5.38 -2.01
CA ARG A 156 9.43 6.01 -2.83
C ARG A 156 9.91 7.40 -3.23
N TYR A 157 9.74 7.80 -4.50
CA TYR A 157 10.25 9.08 -5.03
C TYR A 157 9.18 10.16 -5.09
N GLY A 158 7.92 9.77 -5.15
CA GLY A 158 6.77 10.65 -5.08
C GLY A 158 5.91 10.39 -3.85
N SER A 159 4.68 10.87 -3.89
CA SER A 159 3.68 10.75 -2.81
C SER A 159 2.33 10.24 -3.30
N SER A 160 2.25 9.72 -4.53
CA SER A 160 0.99 9.23 -5.07
C SER A 160 0.45 8.05 -4.26
N PRO A 161 -0.84 8.00 -3.89
CA PRO A 161 -1.42 6.88 -3.17
C PRO A 161 -1.66 5.65 -4.05
N VAL A 162 -1.47 5.77 -5.37
CA VAL A 162 -1.70 4.70 -6.35
C VAL A 162 -0.80 3.49 -6.05
N PRO A 163 -1.34 2.26 -5.97
CA PRO A 163 -0.54 1.05 -5.83
C PRO A 163 0.24 0.79 -7.13
N PHE A 164 1.38 0.14 -7.01
CA PHE A 164 2.05 -0.38 -8.21
C PHE A 164 1.23 -1.52 -8.79
N THR A 165 0.88 -1.45 -10.06
CA THR A 165 0.22 -2.54 -10.80
C THR A 165 1.07 -2.99 -11.97
N TYR A 166 1.13 -4.31 -12.19
CA TYR A 166 1.80 -4.84 -13.36
C TYR A 166 0.94 -5.94 -14.02
N PRO A 167 0.66 -5.85 -15.32
CA PRO A 167 0.93 -4.70 -16.18
C PRO A 167 0.19 -3.45 -15.70
N PHE A 168 0.48 -2.31 -16.28
CA PHE A 168 -0.16 -1.04 -15.87
C PHE A 168 -1.68 -1.16 -15.80
N THR A 169 -2.29 -0.44 -14.88
CA THR A 169 -3.73 -0.49 -14.62
C THR A 169 -4.53 -0.38 -15.92
N PRO A 170 -5.32 -1.38 -16.27
CA PRO A 170 -6.06 -1.39 -17.54
C PRO A 170 -7.24 -0.42 -17.49
N LYS A 171 -7.61 0.12 -18.65
CA LYS A 171 -8.80 0.96 -18.77
C LYS A 171 -10.12 0.17 -18.63
N ASN A 172 -10.08 -1.14 -18.82
CA ASN A 172 -11.23 -2.03 -18.69
C ASN A 172 -10.74 -3.39 -18.18
N THR A 173 -11.26 -3.83 -17.04
CA THR A 173 -10.82 -5.04 -16.31
C THR A 173 -11.86 -6.15 -16.24
N ASN A 174 -12.97 -6.03 -16.98
CA ASN A 174 -14.03 -7.04 -16.92
C ASN A 174 -13.46 -8.46 -17.07
N GLY A 175 -13.65 -9.29 -16.04
CA GLY A 175 -13.20 -10.67 -16.00
C GLY A 175 -11.72 -10.89 -15.70
N ARG A 176 -10.99 -9.88 -15.20
CA ARG A 176 -9.58 -10.01 -14.84
C ARG A 176 -9.35 -10.10 -13.34
N VAL A 177 -8.44 -10.97 -12.96
CA VAL A 177 -8.10 -11.20 -11.55
C VAL A 177 -6.91 -10.32 -11.16
N GLY A 178 -7.09 -9.54 -10.09
CA GLY A 178 -6.01 -8.84 -9.41
C GLY A 178 -5.42 -9.69 -8.30
N VAL A 179 -4.10 -9.72 -8.17
CA VAL A 179 -3.41 -10.42 -7.08
C VAL A 179 -2.65 -9.40 -6.24
N ILE A 180 -3.08 -9.23 -5.00
CA ILE A 180 -2.45 -8.31 -4.05
C ILE A 180 -1.25 -9.00 -3.40
N VAL A 181 -0.09 -8.34 -3.47
CA VAL A 181 1.20 -8.77 -2.92
C VAL A 181 1.87 -7.62 -2.15
N GLU A 182 2.94 -7.92 -1.42
CA GLU A 182 3.62 -6.91 -0.62
C GLU A 182 4.50 -5.98 -1.46
N ASP A 183 5.28 -6.52 -2.39
CA ASP A 183 6.30 -5.75 -3.10
C ASP A 183 6.16 -5.81 -4.64
N VAL A 184 6.80 -4.82 -5.27
CA VAL A 184 6.79 -4.62 -6.73
C VAL A 184 7.36 -5.82 -7.50
N ILE A 185 8.40 -6.46 -6.96
CA ILE A 185 9.05 -7.60 -7.63
C ILE A 185 8.08 -8.79 -7.67
N SER A 186 7.39 -9.05 -6.55
CA SER A 186 6.36 -10.09 -6.48
C SER A 186 5.23 -9.83 -7.48
N ALA A 187 4.76 -8.57 -7.58
CA ALA A 187 3.73 -8.19 -8.56
C ALA A 187 4.18 -8.40 -10.01
N TYR A 188 5.43 -8.06 -10.31
CA TYR A 188 6.01 -8.25 -11.64
C TYR A 188 6.15 -9.74 -12.00
N VAL A 189 6.76 -10.52 -11.10
CA VAL A 189 7.05 -11.95 -11.34
C VAL A 189 5.76 -12.75 -11.48
N LEU A 190 4.78 -12.54 -10.58
CA LEU A 190 3.50 -13.25 -10.66
C LEU A 190 2.80 -13.01 -11.99
N HIS A 191 2.80 -11.78 -12.50
CA HIS A 191 2.20 -11.49 -13.81
C HIS A 191 2.88 -12.32 -14.92
N LYS A 192 4.21 -12.35 -14.94
CA LYS A 192 4.96 -13.12 -15.96
C LYS A 192 4.65 -14.62 -15.91
N LEU A 193 4.36 -15.15 -14.73
CA LEU A 193 4.13 -16.59 -14.53
C LEU A 193 2.65 -17.00 -14.67
N THR A 194 1.71 -16.06 -14.46
CA THR A 194 0.27 -16.39 -14.39
C THR A 194 -0.60 -15.60 -15.36
N GLY A 195 -0.12 -14.46 -15.87
CA GLY A 195 -0.91 -13.52 -16.68
C GLY A 195 -1.88 -12.63 -15.87
N ALA A 196 -2.05 -12.86 -14.56
CA ALA A 196 -2.88 -12.01 -13.70
C ALA A 196 -2.25 -10.65 -13.43
N TYR A 197 -3.05 -9.68 -12.97
CA TYR A 197 -2.54 -8.37 -12.57
C TYR A 197 -1.92 -8.44 -11.18
N GLY A 198 -0.64 -8.14 -11.08
CA GLY A 198 0.03 -7.97 -9.79
C GLY A 198 -0.24 -6.59 -9.21
N ILE A 199 -0.68 -6.51 -7.97
CA ILE A 199 -0.98 -5.26 -7.24
C ILE A 199 -0.09 -5.21 -6.00
N ALA A 200 0.95 -4.36 -6.02
CA ALA A 200 1.78 -4.14 -4.85
C ALA A 200 1.30 -2.91 -4.09
N LEU A 201 0.96 -3.08 -2.81
CA LEU A 201 0.45 -2.00 -1.96
C LEU A 201 1.53 -0.97 -1.60
N LEU A 202 2.81 -1.26 -1.89
CA LEU A 202 3.98 -0.44 -1.57
C LEU A 202 4.11 -0.13 -0.06
N GLY A 203 3.58 -1.03 0.74
CA GLY A 203 3.55 -1.02 2.20
C GLY A 203 2.82 -2.25 2.70
N THR A 204 2.63 -2.34 4.03
CA THR A 204 2.01 -3.51 4.65
C THR A 204 0.53 -3.32 4.99
N GLN A 205 -0.06 -2.18 4.62
CA GLN A 205 -1.43 -1.84 4.98
C GLN A 205 -2.28 -1.50 3.76
N LEU A 206 -3.51 -1.95 3.79
CA LEU A 206 -4.54 -1.53 2.84
C LEU A 206 -5.04 -0.14 3.26
N THR A 207 -4.65 0.90 2.53
CA THR A 207 -5.06 2.28 2.82
C THR A 207 -6.52 2.54 2.41
N PRO A 208 -7.17 3.60 2.94
CA PRO A 208 -8.50 4.02 2.46
C PRO A 208 -8.53 4.25 0.95
N PHE A 209 -7.46 4.83 0.38
CA PHE A 209 -7.33 4.99 -1.07
C PHE A 209 -7.33 3.64 -1.81
N HIS A 210 -6.60 2.63 -1.32
CA HIS A 210 -6.59 1.30 -1.93
C HIS A 210 -7.99 0.65 -1.92
N LYS A 211 -8.75 0.80 -0.83
CA LYS A 211 -10.13 0.30 -0.70
C LYS A 211 -11.09 0.96 -1.68
N TRP A 212 -10.87 2.22 -2.01
CA TRP A 212 -11.63 2.95 -3.01
C TRP A 212 -11.14 2.62 -4.44
N TYR A 213 -9.82 2.50 -4.64
CA TYR A 213 -9.20 2.35 -5.95
C TYR A 213 -9.37 0.94 -6.54
N ILE A 214 -9.00 -0.10 -5.78
CA ILE A 214 -8.95 -1.48 -6.28
C ILE A 214 -10.32 -1.95 -6.83
N PRO A 215 -11.47 -1.71 -6.16
CA PRO A 215 -12.78 -2.12 -6.67
C PRO A 215 -13.20 -1.47 -7.99
N GLN A 216 -12.58 -0.36 -8.39
CA GLN A 216 -12.90 0.28 -9.67
C GLN A 216 -12.28 -0.44 -10.86
N TYR A 217 -11.29 -1.31 -10.64
CA TYR A 217 -10.53 -1.99 -11.69
C TYR A 217 -10.61 -3.51 -11.62
N PHE A 218 -11.07 -4.10 -10.50
CA PHE A 218 -11.05 -5.54 -10.31
C PHE A 218 -12.32 -6.01 -9.62
N ASP A 219 -13.02 -6.97 -10.28
CA ASP A 219 -14.20 -7.66 -9.73
C ASP A 219 -13.81 -8.93 -8.98
N SER A 220 -12.63 -9.44 -9.21
CA SER A 220 -12.03 -10.60 -8.53
C SER A 220 -10.62 -10.28 -8.06
N VAL A 221 -10.35 -10.55 -6.78
CA VAL A 221 -9.04 -10.28 -6.16
C VAL A 221 -8.59 -11.48 -5.32
N ILE A 222 -7.33 -11.85 -5.49
CA ILE A 222 -6.64 -12.81 -4.63
C ILE A 222 -5.64 -12.05 -3.77
N VAL A 223 -5.64 -12.26 -2.47
CA VAL A 223 -4.65 -11.66 -1.54
C VAL A 223 -3.62 -12.73 -1.20
N ALA A 224 -2.38 -12.52 -1.60
CA ALA A 224 -1.25 -13.44 -1.44
C ALA A 224 -0.01 -12.69 -0.94
N LEU A 225 -0.04 -12.30 0.35
CA LEU A 225 1.09 -11.64 1.01
C LEU A 225 2.15 -12.67 1.42
N ASP A 226 3.31 -12.17 1.87
CA ASP A 226 4.43 -13.00 2.29
C ASP A 226 4.02 -14.05 3.35
N PRO A 227 4.71 -15.19 3.47
CA PRO A 227 4.26 -16.35 4.28
C PRO A 227 3.98 -16.04 5.76
N ASP A 228 4.67 -15.05 6.32
CA ASP A 228 4.52 -14.60 7.71
C ASP A 228 3.38 -13.59 7.93
N ALA A 229 2.69 -13.16 6.86
CA ALA A 229 1.64 -12.14 6.89
C ALA A 229 0.21 -12.71 6.74
N LEU A 230 -0.03 -13.98 7.14
CA LEU A 230 -1.33 -14.63 6.96
C LEU A 230 -2.49 -13.87 7.64
N ASP A 231 -2.29 -13.36 8.85
CA ASP A 231 -3.32 -12.60 9.56
C ASP A 231 -3.70 -11.32 8.82
N LYS A 232 -2.71 -10.64 8.23
CA LYS A 232 -2.93 -9.46 7.37
C LYS A 232 -3.66 -9.84 6.09
N THR A 233 -3.27 -10.96 5.45
CA THR A 233 -3.98 -11.51 4.29
C THR A 233 -5.46 -11.64 4.60
N MET A 234 -5.81 -12.28 5.72
CA MET A 234 -7.21 -12.48 6.11
C MET A 234 -7.93 -11.18 6.46
N SER A 235 -7.24 -10.21 7.06
CA SER A 235 -7.79 -8.88 7.33
C SER A 235 -8.13 -8.15 6.02
N ILE A 236 -7.21 -8.11 5.06
CA ILE A 236 -7.42 -7.47 3.76
C ILE A 236 -8.56 -8.14 3.00
N VAL A 237 -8.63 -9.47 3.01
CA VAL A 237 -9.75 -10.23 2.41
C VAL A 237 -11.07 -9.79 3.00
N LYS A 238 -11.17 -9.71 4.33
CA LYS A 238 -12.39 -9.29 5.02
C LYS A 238 -12.78 -7.85 4.66
N GLU A 239 -11.82 -6.95 4.58
CA GLU A 239 -12.05 -5.54 4.27
C GLU A 239 -12.53 -5.34 2.82
N LEU A 240 -11.89 -6.00 1.86
CA LEU A 240 -12.23 -5.85 0.43
C LEU A 240 -13.54 -6.54 0.04
N ARG A 241 -13.98 -7.58 0.77
CA ARG A 241 -15.29 -8.23 0.55
C ARG A 241 -16.48 -7.30 0.71
N ALA A 242 -16.30 -6.14 1.34
CA ALA A 242 -17.36 -5.13 1.43
C ALA A 242 -17.64 -4.44 0.08
N SER A 243 -16.67 -4.44 -0.85
CA SER A 243 -16.75 -3.69 -2.11
C SER A 243 -16.40 -4.51 -3.36
N ILE A 244 -15.82 -5.70 -3.20
CA ILE A 244 -15.47 -6.59 -4.30
C ILE A 244 -16.22 -7.93 -4.14
N PRO A 245 -16.97 -8.39 -5.16
CA PRO A 245 -17.79 -9.61 -5.07
C PRO A 245 -16.99 -10.90 -4.81
N ASP A 246 -15.83 -11.04 -5.45
CA ASP A 246 -14.96 -12.21 -5.32
C ASP A 246 -13.60 -11.81 -4.73
N VAL A 247 -13.41 -12.05 -3.43
CA VAL A 247 -12.14 -11.84 -2.75
C VAL A 247 -11.73 -13.12 -2.03
N ARG A 248 -10.57 -13.63 -2.40
CA ARG A 248 -10.00 -14.87 -1.87
C ARG A 248 -8.63 -14.60 -1.25
N GLY A 249 -8.32 -15.29 -0.16
CA GLY A 249 -7.00 -15.31 0.45
C GLY A 249 -6.23 -16.56 0.05
N MET A 250 -4.95 -16.39 -0.23
CA MET A 250 -4.04 -17.49 -0.50
C MET A 250 -2.90 -17.49 0.52
N LYS A 251 -2.68 -18.63 1.17
CA LYS A 251 -1.46 -18.85 1.95
C LYS A 251 -0.39 -19.37 0.99
N ILE A 252 0.73 -18.67 0.92
CA ILE A 252 1.90 -19.06 0.14
C ILE A 252 2.98 -19.66 1.06
N THR A 253 3.85 -20.48 0.50
CA THR A 253 4.96 -21.15 1.20
C THR A 253 6.26 -20.38 1.11
N ASP A 254 6.44 -19.63 0.01
CA ASP A 254 7.61 -18.76 -0.23
C ASP A 254 7.16 -17.46 -0.91
N ASP A 255 8.00 -16.44 -0.84
CA ASP A 255 7.81 -15.16 -1.53
C ASP A 255 7.56 -15.37 -3.03
N LEU A 256 6.46 -14.87 -3.58
CA LEU A 256 6.08 -15.04 -4.99
C LEU A 256 7.14 -14.56 -5.98
N LYS A 257 8.01 -13.63 -5.57
CA LYS A 257 9.15 -13.18 -6.39
C LYS A 257 10.17 -14.27 -6.69
N TYR A 258 10.17 -15.39 -5.97
CA TYR A 258 11.05 -16.54 -6.23
C TYR A 258 10.40 -17.58 -7.14
N GLY A 259 9.12 -17.43 -7.46
CA GLY A 259 8.43 -18.28 -8.43
C GLY A 259 8.32 -19.74 -8.00
N ASN A 260 8.05 -20.00 -6.70
CA ASN A 260 7.83 -21.35 -6.21
C ASN A 260 6.73 -22.03 -7.03
N GLU A 261 7.00 -23.19 -7.64
CA GLU A 261 6.10 -23.85 -8.58
C GLU A 261 4.77 -24.22 -7.93
N GLU A 262 4.77 -24.73 -6.69
CA GLU A 262 3.54 -25.13 -5.98
C GLU A 262 2.64 -23.92 -5.72
N ASP A 263 3.20 -22.80 -5.27
CA ASP A 263 2.45 -21.57 -5.02
C ASP A 263 1.92 -20.97 -6.34
N ILE A 264 2.71 -21.00 -7.41
CA ILE A 264 2.31 -20.48 -8.72
C ILE A 264 1.19 -21.34 -9.34
N ASP A 265 1.28 -22.66 -9.26
CA ASP A 265 0.25 -23.53 -9.81
C ASP A 265 -1.06 -23.41 -9.05
N LYS A 266 -1.03 -23.36 -7.72
CA LYS A 266 -2.19 -23.06 -6.90
C LYS A 266 -2.80 -21.68 -7.23
N LEU A 267 -1.97 -20.68 -7.48
CA LEU A 267 -2.44 -19.36 -7.88
C LEU A 267 -3.13 -19.41 -9.25
N LYS A 268 -2.58 -20.14 -10.23
CA LYS A 268 -3.22 -20.36 -11.54
C LYS A 268 -4.58 -21.04 -11.43
N GLU A 269 -4.70 -22.07 -10.57
CA GLU A 269 -5.98 -22.73 -10.29
C GLU A 269 -7.00 -21.73 -9.75
N MET A 270 -6.60 -20.92 -8.76
CA MET A 270 -7.48 -19.89 -8.20
C MET A 270 -7.87 -18.81 -9.22
N ILE A 271 -6.97 -18.42 -10.12
CA ILE A 271 -7.24 -17.42 -11.18
C ILE A 271 -8.27 -17.98 -12.18
N ASN A 272 -8.17 -19.24 -12.54
CA ASN A 272 -9.04 -19.88 -13.51
C ASN A 272 -10.41 -20.31 -12.93
N GLY A 273 -10.63 -20.11 -11.64
CA GLY A 273 -11.92 -20.38 -11.00
C GLY A 273 -12.18 -21.86 -10.69
N ASN A 274 -11.15 -22.67 -10.63
CA ASN A 274 -11.20 -24.09 -10.24
C ASN A 274 -10.93 -24.29 -8.75
#